data_c2915fbdc40e37cc45cf02b83dc132eb
#
_entry.id   c2915fbdc40e37cc45cf02b83dc132eb
#
_cell.length_a   1.000
_cell.length_b   1.000
_cell.length_c   1.000
_cell.angle_alpha   90.00
_cell.angle_beta   90.00
_cell.angle_gamma   90.00
#
_symmetry.space_group_name_H-M   'P 1'
#
loop_
_entity.id
_entity.type
_entity.pdbx_description
1 polymer ?
#
loop_
_entity_poly.entity_id
_entity_poly.type
_entity_poly.pdbx_seq_one_letter_code
_entity_poly.pdbx_strand_id
1 'polypeptide(L)'
;AKKKKLYVGNAPDTFLGGGSQKSRDLLDKKVIGKVIFGNAIFAYPGIQSYHPNPESWFAKKGGGPVVDMGPYYLTDLVNLLGPAKEVLSQSERGKKKRVIGIGPKKGKKFKVMCPTTYFSTIRFLNGTVIRLTLSFDVISHLRNHIELYGDKGSMIVPDPNMFGGSVLISKKLGSTWKNFKT
;
A
#
# COMPACT_ATOMS: atom_id res chain seq x y z
N ALA A 1 7.44 -12.31 -26.56
CA ALA A 1 6.16 -11.67 -26.84
C ALA A 1 6.11 -11.11 -28.25
N LYS A 2 6.97 -10.13 -28.63
CA LYS A 2 6.91 -9.43 -29.94
C LYS A 2 6.97 -10.38 -31.15
N LYS A 3 7.91 -11.36 -31.18
CA LYS A 3 8.02 -12.36 -32.29
C LYS A 3 6.78 -13.24 -32.44
N LYS A 4 6.02 -13.49 -31.37
CA LYS A 4 4.82 -14.34 -31.36
C LYS A 4 3.51 -13.53 -31.30
N LYS A 5 3.57 -12.21 -31.41
CA LYS A 5 2.41 -11.29 -31.31
C LYS A 5 1.55 -11.54 -30.04
N LEU A 6 2.21 -11.84 -28.90
CA LEU A 6 1.53 -12.07 -27.63
C LEU A 6 1.61 -10.83 -26.76
N TYR A 7 0.56 -10.58 -26.00
CA TYR A 7 0.55 -9.58 -24.95
C TYR A 7 1.28 -10.11 -23.69
N VAL A 8 1.92 -9.21 -22.96
CA VAL A 8 2.54 -9.49 -21.66
C VAL A 8 1.96 -8.50 -20.67
N GLY A 9 1.38 -9.03 -19.61
CA GLY A 9 0.91 -8.25 -18.46
C GLY A 9 1.68 -8.62 -17.21
N ASN A 10 1.71 -7.72 -16.24
CA ASN A 10 2.31 -7.94 -14.92
C ASN A 10 1.48 -7.24 -13.85
N ALA A 11 1.30 -7.90 -12.70
CA ALA A 11 0.76 -7.29 -11.50
C ALA A 11 1.80 -6.31 -10.88
N PRO A 12 1.36 -5.29 -10.12
CA PRO A 12 0.00 -5.05 -9.67
C PRO A 12 -0.88 -4.38 -10.74
N ASP A 13 -2.13 -4.79 -10.81
CA ASP A 13 -3.14 -4.32 -11.77
C ASP A 13 -4.35 -3.66 -11.09
N THR A 14 -4.47 -3.79 -9.78
CA THR A 14 -5.59 -3.29 -8.97
C THR A 14 -5.79 -1.77 -9.06
N PHE A 15 -4.72 -1.01 -9.33
CA PHE A 15 -4.81 0.44 -9.57
C PHE A 15 -5.66 0.80 -10.82
N LEU A 16 -5.90 -0.15 -11.72
CA LEU A 16 -6.82 -0.01 -12.86
C LEU A 16 -8.29 -0.15 -12.47
N GLY A 17 -8.55 -0.61 -11.25
CA GLY A 17 -9.90 -0.78 -10.71
C GLY A 17 -10.59 0.53 -10.36
N GLY A 18 -11.92 0.46 -10.19
CA GLY A 18 -12.78 1.62 -9.97
C GLY A 18 -12.35 2.51 -8.80
N GLY A 19 -11.83 1.92 -7.71
CA GLY A 19 -11.38 2.68 -6.53
C GLY A 19 -10.26 3.67 -6.83
N SER A 20 -9.16 3.18 -7.40
CA SER A 20 -8.00 4.01 -7.76
C SER A 20 -8.32 4.94 -8.93
N GLN A 21 -9.06 4.48 -9.95
CA GLN A 21 -9.45 5.31 -11.08
C GLN A 21 -10.37 6.46 -10.64
N LYS A 22 -11.30 6.22 -9.71
CA LYS A 22 -12.14 7.28 -9.14
C LYS A 22 -11.33 8.28 -8.33
N SER A 23 -10.37 7.80 -7.55
CA SER A 23 -9.46 8.66 -6.79
C SER A 23 -8.64 9.55 -7.73
N ARG A 24 -8.12 8.99 -8.82
CA ARG A 24 -7.38 9.72 -9.85
C ARG A 24 -8.26 10.79 -10.52
N ASP A 25 -9.47 10.46 -10.97
CA ASP A 25 -10.43 11.41 -11.58
C ASP A 25 -10.71 12.60 -10.64
N LEU A 26 -10.93 12.35 -9.36
CA LEU A 26 -11.19 13.39 -8.37
C LEU A 26 -9.95 14.28 -8.10
N LEU A 27 -8.74 13.72 -8.15
CA LEU A 27 -7.50 14.49 -8.05
C LEU A 27 -7.27 15.34 -9.31
N ASP A 28 -7.52 14.82 -10.51
CA ASP A 28 -7.42 15.57 -11.77
C ASP A 28 -8.41 16.76 -11.80
N LYS A 29 -9.60 16.57 -11.26
CA LYS A 29 -10.60 17.62 -11.05
C LYS A 29 -10.26 18.56 -9.89
N LYS A 30 -9.12 18.38 -9.23
CA LYS A 30 -8.64 19.20 -8.10
C LYS A 30 -9.67 19.35 -6.98
N VAL A 31 -10.43 18.27 -6.70
CA VAL A 31 -11.54 18.32 -5.73
C VAL A 31 -11.03 18.66 -4.32
N ILE A 32 -9.82 18.21 -3.95
CA ILE A 32 -9.15 18.58 -2.69
C ILE A 32 -8.03 19.63 -2.90
N GLY A 33 -7.98 20.26 -4.10
CA GLY A 33 -6.93 21.20 -4.46
C GLY A 33 -5.59 20.53 -4.75
N LYS A 34 -4.47 21.23 -4.47
CA LYS A 34 -3.11 20.68 -4.58
C LYS A 34 -2.84 19.77 -3.38
N VAL A 35 -2.46 18.53 -3.63
CA VAL A 35 -2.04 17.61 -2.55
C VAL A 35 -0.71 18.08 -1.99
N ILE A 36 -0.65 18.29 -0.68
CA ILE A 36 0.54 18.78 0.03
C ILE A 36 1.31 17.59 0.60
N PHE A 37 0.61 16.72 1.36
CA PHE A 37 1.19 15.52 1.94
C PHE A 37 0.12 14.45 2.16
N GLY A 38 0.56 13.27 2.60
CA GLY A 38 -0.35 12.20 2.95
C GLY A 38 0.31 11.09 3.76
N ASN A 39 -0.50 10.11 4.13
CA ASN A 39 -0.07 8.90 4.81
C ASN A 39 -0.55 7.69 4.01
N ALA A 40 0.26 6.64 3.99
CA ALA A 40 -0.12 5.35 3.46
C ALA A 40 0.35 4.25 4.42
N ILE A 41 -0.47 3.23 4.64
CA ILE A 41 -0.13 2.14 5.53
C ILE A 41 -0.69 0.82 5.01
N PHE A 42 0.19 -0.17 4.91
CA PHE A 42 -0.15 -1.56 4.88
C PHE A 42 0.47 -2.24 6.09
N ALA A 43 -0.35 -2.79 6.96
CA ALA A 43 0.14 -3.41 8.18
C ALA A 43 -0.79 -4.54 8.65
N TYR A 44 -0.24 -5.74 8.82
CA TYR A 44 -0.96 -6.91 9.31
C TYR A 44 0.02 -7.92 9.93
N PRO A 45 -0.45 -9.04 10.53
CA PRO A 45 0.46 -9.96 11.25
C PRO A 45 1.41 -10.78 10.37
N GLY A 46 1.25 -10.70 9.05
CA GLY A 46 2.01 -11.47 8.09
C GLY A 46 1.30 -12.75 7.64
N ILE A 47 1.77 -13.27 6.51
CA ILE A 47 1.12 -14.35 5.75
C ILE A 47 1.16 -15.73 6.43
N GLN A 48 2.01 -15.92 7.45
CA GLN A 48 2.18 -17.20 8.13
C GLN A 48 0.92 -17.70 8.84
N SER A 49 -0.05 -16.82 9.08
CA SER A 49 -1.32 -17.18 9.74
C SER A 49 -2.29 -17.90 8.82
N TYR A 50 -2.19 -17.69 7.50
CA TYR A 50 -3.14 -18.22 6.51
C TYR A 50 -2.49 -18.88 5.29
N HIS A 51 -1.16 -18.91 5.17
CA HIS A 51 -0.45 -19.59 4.10
C HIS A 51 0.32 -20.82 4.62
N PRO A 52 0.20 -22.00 3.98
CA PRO A 52 0.84 -23.24 4.48
C PRO A 52 2.36 -23.30 4.31
N ASN A 53 2.93 -22.49 3.42
CA ASN A 53 4.37 -22.40 3.14
C ASN A 53 4.83 -20.95 3.11
N PRO A 54 4.84 -20.25 4.25
CA PRO A 54 5.11 -18.81 4.30
C PRO A 54 6.59 -18.43 4.24
N GLU A 55 7.51 -19.39 4.28
CA GLU A 55 8.96 -19.16 4.50
C GLU A 55 9.58 -18.22 3.46
N SER A 56 9.11 -18.30 2.18
CA SER A 56 9.62 -17.46 1.09
C SER A 56 9.35 -15.96 1.30
N TRP A 57 8.21 -15.60 1.88
CA TRP A 57 7.89 -14.21 2.22
C TRP A 57 8.75 -13.60 3.32
N PHE A 58 9.53 -14.42 4.01
CA PHE A 58 10.44 -14.02 5.09
C PHE A 58 11.89 -14.32 4.76
N ALA A 59 12.20 -14.68 3.54
CA ALA A 59 13.55 -14.96 3.06
C ALA A 59 14.41 -13.69 3.03
N LYS A 60 15.74 -13.86 3.08
CA LYS A 60 16.71 -12.75 3.04
C LYS A 60 16.64 -11.96 1.74
N LYS A 61 16.39 -12.64 0.63
CA LYS A 61 16.27 -12.04 -0.71
C LYS A 61 14.86 -12.27 -1.24
N GLY A 62 14.20 -11.20 -1.64
CA GLY A 62 12.84 -11.25 -2.19
C GLY A 62 11.71 -11.44 -1.16
N GLY A 63 12.01 -11.33 0.16
CA GLY A 63 11.00 -11.37 1.22
C GLY A 63 10.68 -9.99 1.79
N GLY A 64 9.67 -9.95 2.67
CA GLY A 64 9.23 -8.77 3.40
C GLY A 64 8.08 -8.01 2.74
N PRO A 65 7.42 -7.12 3.50
CA PRO A 65 6.22 -6.42 3.06
C PRO A 65 6.45 -5.47 1.89
N VAL A 66 7.69 -4.97 1.71
CA VAL A 66 8.02 -4.08 0.58
C VAL A 66 7.97 -4.82 -0.75
N VAL A 67 8.40 -6.08 -0.80
CA VAL A 67 8.41 -6.88 -2.04
C VAL A 67 7.02 -7.48 -2.31
N ASP A 68 6.30 -7.85 -1.25
CA ASP A 68 4.99 -8.47 -1.34
C ASP A 68 3.89 -7.43 -1.64
N MET A 69 3.74 -6.44 -0.77
CA MET A 69 2.63 -5.47 -0.81
C MET A 69 3.04 -4.07 -1.26
N GLY A 70 4.32 -3.76 -1.16
CA GLY A 70 4.85 -2.48 -1.64
C GLY A 70 4.49 -2.16 -3.09
N PRO A 71 4.53 -3.11 -4.05
CA PRO A 71 4.14 -2.84 -5.44
C PRO A 71 2.74 -2.27 -5.59
N TYR A 72 1.74 -2.75 -4.85
CA TYR A 72 0.36 -2.24 -4.89
C TYR A 72 0.28 -0.79 -4.45
N TYR A 73 0.86 -0.49 -3.28
CA TYR A 73 0.86 0.87 -2.71
C TYR A 73 1.67 1.86 -3.53
N LEU A 74 2.88 1.46 -3.95
CA LEU A 74 3.78 2.32 -4.74
C LEU A 74 3.22 2.61 -6.13
N THR A 75 2.63 1.60 -6.80
CA THR A 75 2.02 1.79 -8.12
C THR A 75 0.83 2.73 -8.03
N ASP A 76 -0.04 2.55 -7.03
CA ASP A 76 -1.20 3.44 -6.89
C ASP A 76 -0.78 4.86 -6.48
N LEU A 77 0.18 5.03 -5.57
CA LEU A 77 0.73 6.35 -5.23
C LEU A 77 1.34 7.04 -6.45
N VAL A 78 2.07 6.31 -7.31
CA VAL A 78 2.61 6.87 -8.56
C VAL A 78 1.49 7.20 -9.55
N ASN A 79 0.47 6.35 -9.66
CA ASN A 79 -0.74 6.63 -10.45
C ASN A 79 -1.42 7.92 -9.99
N LEU A 80 -1.55 8.16 -8.70
CA LEU A 80 -2.25 9.31 -8.12
C LEU A 80 -1.43 10.60 -8.12
N LEU A 81 -0.11 10.53 -7.89
CA LEU A 81 0.75 11.66 -7.59
C LEU A 81 1.85 11.92 -8.63
N GLY A 82 2.03 11.00 -9.57
CA GLY A 82 3.11 11.05 -10.55
C GLY A 82 4.42 10.42 -10.04
N PRO A 83 5.55 10.67 -10.71
CA PRO A 83 6.82 10.01 -10.40
C PRO A 83 7.38 10.39 -9.03
N ALA A 84 7.95 9.41 -8.31
CA ALA A 84 8.73 9.66 -7.10
C ALA A 84 10.06 10.31 -7.46
N LYS A 85 10.50 11.28 -6.62
CA LYS A 85 11.77 11.99 -6.76
C LYS A 85 12.84 11.41 -5.85
N GLU A 86 12.49 11.17 -4.60
CA GLU A 86 13.42 10.69 -3.58
C GLU A 86 12.70 9.89 -2.51
N VAL A 87 13.42 9.01 -1.84
CA VAL A 87 12.93 8.21 -0.73
C VAL A 87 13.96 8.14 0.40
N LEU A 88 13.48 8.29 1.64
CA LEU A 88 14.19 7.96 2.85
C LEU A 88 13.46 6.82 3.53
N SER A 89 14.17 5.79 3.98
CA SER A 89 13.54 4.64 4.60
C SER A 89 14.39 4.03 5.69
N GLN A 90 13.74 3.63 6.77
CA GLN A 90 14.30 2.79 7.82
C GLN A 90 13.56 1.48 7.86
N SER A 91 14.24 0.40 8.21
CA SER A 91 13.64 -0.92 8.29
C SER A 91 14.02 -1.65 9.56
N GLU A 92 13.06 -2.41 10.09
CA GLU A 92 13.24 -3.20 11.30
C GLU A 92 12.76 -4.63 11.08
N ARG A 93 13.36 -5.55 11.84
CA ARG A 93 12.91 -6.93 11.90
C ARG A 93 12.35 -7.21 13.29
N GLY A 94 11.02 -7.24 13.41
CA GLY A 94 10.34 -7.41 14.69
C GLY A 94 10.64 -8.78 15.31
N LYS A 95 10.17 -9.86 14.72
CA LYS A 95 10.35 -11.21 15.24
C LYS A 95 11.42 -11.98 14.45
N LYS A 96 12.44 -12.54 15.12
CA LYS A 96 13.48 -13.38 14.50
C LYS A 96 12.96 -14.76 14.05
N LYS A 97 11.86 -15.23 14.63
CA LYS A 97 11.19 -16.51 14.30
C LYS A 97 9.69 -16.32 14.29
N ARG A 98 8.99 -17.06 13.41
CA ARG A 98 7.54 -17.12 13.35
C ARG A 98 7.07 -18.57 13.31
N VAL A 99 5.76 -18.79 13.50
CA VAL A 99 5.11 -20.10 13.53
C VAL A 99 4.12 -20.18 12.38
N ILE A 100 4.13 -21.29 11.67
CA ILE A 100 3.16 -21.58 10.60
C ILE A 100 1.80 -21.84 11.24
N GLY A 101 0.76 -21.10 10.84
CA GLY A 101 -0.56 -21.16 11.46
C GLY A 101 -1.47 -22.24 10.91
N ILE A 102 -1.26 -22.69 9.66
CA ILE A 102 -2.14 -23.63 8.97
C ILE A 102 -1.38 -24.66 8.13
N GLY A 103 -2.12 -25.67 7.63
CA GLY A 103 -1.62 -26.69 6.71
C GLY A 103 -0.76 -27.77 7.38
N PRO A 104 -0.11 -28.63 6.58
CA PRO A 104 0.66 -29.78 7.09
C PRO A 104 1.86 -29.42 7.99
N LYS A 105 2.34 -28.16 7.88
CA LYS A 105 3.45 -27.65 8.70
C LYS A 105 2.99 -26.80 9.88
N LYS A 106 1.68 -26.79 10.22
CA LYS A 106 1.14 -26.02 11.36
C LYS A 106 1.95 -26.27 12.64
N GLY A 107 2.28 -25.20 13.36
CA GLY A 107 3.09 -25.26 14.58
C GLY A 107 4.61 -25.26 14.34
N LYS A 108 5.09 -25.50 13.11
CA LYS A 108 6.52 -25.44 12.79
C LYS A 108 7.02 -24.00 12.87
N LYS A 109 8.17 -23.83 13.54
CA LYS A 109 8.89 -22.55 13.62
C LYS A 109 9.82 -22.40 12.42
N PHE A 110 9.91 -21.18 11.89
CA PHE A 110 10.87 -20.82 10.84
C PHE A 110 11.57 -19.49 11.14
N LYS A 111 12.75 -19.27 10.53
CA LYS A 111 13.54 -18.05 10.70
C LYS A 111 13.00 -16.92 9.80
N VAL A 112 12.97 -15.71 10.34
CA VAL A 112 12.72 -14.47 9.59
C VAL A 112 14.08 -13.91 9.17
N MET A 113 14.31 -13.77 7.87
CA MET A 113 15.61 -13.41 7.30
C MET A 113 15.63 -12.02 6.67
N CYS A 114 14.49 -11.37 6.53
CA CYS A 114 14.34 -10.01 5.99
C CYS A 114 13.80 -9.05 7.07
N PRO A 115 13.89 -7.72 6.87
CA PRO A 115 13.11 -6.77 7.63
C PRO A 115 11.62 -7.00 7.42
N THR A 116 10.83 -6.78 8.47
CA THR A 116 9.39 -7.02 8.47
C THR A 116 8.55 -5.77 8.68
N THR A 117 9.21 -4.65 8.95
CA THR A 117 8.58 -3.33 9.04
C THR A 117 9.49 -2.29 8.38
N TYR A 118 8.88 -1.41 7.56
CA TYR A 118 9.53 -0.31 6.88
C TYR A 118 8.77 0.99 7.15
N PHE A 119 9.51 2.03 7.51
CA PHE A 119 9.05 3.40 7.66
C PHE A 119 9.71 4.23 6.59
N SER A 120 8.93 4.75 5.64
CA SER A 120 9.46 5.47 4.50
C SER A 120 8.82 6.84 4.36
N THR A 121 9.60 7.81 3.89
CA THR A 121 9.12 9.11 3.42
C THR A 121 9.47 9.22 1.95
N ILE A 122 8.46 9.42 1.10
CA ILE A 122 8.59 9.51 -0.35
C ILE A 122 8.21 10.92 -0.79
N ARG A 123 9.11 11.62 -1.46
CA ARG A 123 8.82 12.90 -2.12
C ARG A 123 8.57 12.66 -3.60
N PHE A 124 7.46 13.16 -4.12
CA PHE A 124 7.10 13.12 -5.52
C PHE A 124 7.60 14.37 -6.27
N LEU A 125 7.72 14.30 -7.60
CA LEU A 125 8.18 15.42 -8.43
C LEU A 125 7.27 16.66 -8.33
N ASN A 126 5.96 16.46 -8.07
CA ASN A 126 5.00 17.54 -7.86
C ASN A 126 5.13 18.26 -6.50
N GLY A 127 6.07 17.80 -5.65
CA GLY A 127 6.34 18.34 -4.31
C GLY A 127 5.58 17.65 -3.18
N THR A 128 4.62 16.78 -3.48
CA THR A 128 3.86 16.02 -2.45
C THR A 128 4.79 15.09 -1.67
N VAL A 129 4.58 14.98 -0.36
CA VAL A 129 5.32 14.07 0.52
C VAL A 129 4.38 13.03 1.13
N ILE A 130 4.70 11.75 0.99
CA ILE A 130 3.94 10.64 1.57
C ILE A 130 4.77 9.92 2.63
N ARG A 131 4.17 9.69 3.79
CA ARG A 131 4.69 8.74 4.80
C ARG A 131 4.07 7.39 4.52
N LEU A 132 4.91 6.41 4.16
CA LEU A 132 4.49 5.03 3.86
C LEU A 132 5.02 4.08 4.94
N THR A 133 4.13 3.35 5.58
CA THR A 133 4.48 2.24 6.48
C THR A 133 4.05 0.93 5.85
N LEU A 134 4.98 -0.02 5.75
CA LEU A 134 4.71 -1.39 5.30
C LEU A 134 5.18 -2.36 6.38
N SER A 135 4.26 -3.16 6.95
CA SER A 135 4.59 -4.00 8.11
C SER A 135 3.88 -5.34 8.11
N PHE A 136 4.62 -6.38 8.50
CA PHE A 136 4.13 -7.71 8.86
C PHE A 136 4.09 -7.94 10.39
N ASP A 137 4.22 -6.89 11.19
CA ASP A 137 4.31 -6.99 12.65
C ASP A 137 3.12 -6.41 13.41
N VAL A 138 2.07 -6.00 12.71
CA VAL A 138 0.89 -5.34 13.31
C VAL A 138 -0.28 -6.32 13.36
N ILE A 139 -0.85 -6.51 14.56
CA ILE A 139 -1.99 -7.42 14.73
C ILE A 139 -3.28 -6.80 14.16
N SER A 140 -3.51 -5.52 14.45
CA SER A 140 -4.70 -4.78 14.01
C SER A 140 -4.45 -3.27 14.08
N HIS A 141 -5.11 -2.50 13.24
CA HIS A 141 -5.12 -1.04 13.29
C HIS A 141 -6.42 -0.47 12.70
N LEU A 142 -6.72 0.80 13.02
CA LEU A 142 -7.88 1.55 12.52
C LEU A 142 -7.51 2.65 11.51
N ARG A 143 -6.31 2.61 10.95
CA ARG A 143 -5.85 3.59 9.96
C ARG A 143 -6.44 3.31 8.59
N ASN A 144 -6.73 4.35 7.82
CA ASN A 144 -7.05 4.23 6.40
C ASN A 144 -5.81 3.83 5.61
N HIS A 145 -6.02 3.12 4.50
CA HIS A 145 -4.92 2.63 3.65
C HIS A 145 -4.10 3.77 3.06
N ILE A 146 -4.77 4.77 2.48
CA ILE A 146 -4.13 5.99 1.97
C ILE A 146 -4.99 7.19 2.36
N GLU A 147 -4.36 8.23 2.88
CA GLU A 147 -4.94 9.53 3.20
C GLU A 147 -4.15 10.62 2.51
N LEU A 148 -4.81 11.47 1.73
CA LEU A 148 -4.21 12.59 1.03
C LEU A 148 -4.79 13.90 1.55
N TYR A 149 -3.92 14.87 1.85
CA TYR A 149 -4.27 16.17 2.40
C TYR A 149 -3.88 17.26 1.41
N GLY A 150 -4.90 17.91 0.85
CA GLY A 150 -4.75 19.03 -0.07
C GLY A 150 -5.09 20.37 0.57
N ASP A 151 -4.83 21.45 -0.16
CA ASP A 151 -5.09 22.82 0.29
C ASP A 151 -6.58 23.18 0.32
N LYS A 152 -7.48 22.33 -0.25
CA LYS A 152 -8.93 22.52 -0.29
C LYS A 152 -9.72 21.36 0.30
N GLY A 153 -9.06 20.39 0.91
CA GLY A 153 -9.73 19.25 1.53
C GLY A 153 -8.85 18.03 1.71
N SER A 154 -9.46 16.96 2.19
CA SER A 154 -8.81 15.68 2.44
C SER A 154 -9.52 14.56 1.69
N MET A 155 -8.78 13.54 1.29
CA MET A 155 -9.28 12.36 0.60
C MET A 155 -8.79 11.10 1.29
N ILE A 156 -9.68 10.13 1.48
CA ILE A 156 -9.34 8.75 1.81
C ILE A 156 -9.48 7.94 0.53
N VAL A 157 -8.40 7.32 0.12
CA VAL A 157 -8.32 6.39 -1.02
C VAL A 157 -8.56 4.97 -0.51
N PRO A 158 -9.32 4.12 -1.20
CA PRO A 158 -9.54 2.73 -0.82
C PRO A 158 -8.24 1.91 -0.84
N ASP A 159 -8.32 0.66 -0.37
CA ASP A 159 -7.18 -0.25 -0.34
C ASP A 159 -6.60 -0.48 -1.75
N PRO A 160 -5.33 -0.13 -2.00
CA PRO A 160 -4.68 -0.37 -3.29
C PRO A 160 -4.60 -1.84 -3.72
N ASN A 161 -4.78 -2.77 -2.79
CA ASN A 161 -4.81 -4.20 -3.08
C ASN A 161 -6.20 -4.69 -3.59
N MET A 162 -7.17 -3.79 -3.71
CA MET A 162 -8.54 -4.09 -4.14
C MET A 162 -8.91 -3.31 -5.39
N PHE A 163 -9.73 -3.90 -6.27
CA PHE A 163 -10.21 -3.21 -7.49
C PHE A 163 -11.25 -2.13 -7.20
N GLY A 164 -12.07 -2.32 -6.19
CA GLY A 164 -13.15 -1.40 -5.82
C GLY A 164 -12.89 -0.68 -4.50
N GLY A 165 -13.95 -0.08 -3.98
CA GLY A 165 -13.94 0.61 -2.70
C GLY A 165 -14.42 2.04 -2.80
N SER A 166 -14.74 2.64 -1.65
CA SER A 166 -15.25 4.00 -1.58
C SER A 166 -14.14 5.02 -1.43
N VAL A 167 -14.20 6.09 -2.23
CA VAL A 167 -13.38 7.28 -2.02
C VAL A 167 -14.15 8.25 -1.12
N LEU A 168 -13.53 8.67 -0.02
CA LEU A 168 -14.15 9.62 0.91
C LEU A 168 -13.47 10.99 0.80
N ILE A 169 -14.25 12.05 0.78
CA ILE A 169 -13.75 13.44 0.69
C ILE A 169 -14.40 14.29 1.78
N SER A 170 -13.56 15.08 2.46
CA SER A 170 -13.98 16.15 3.35
C SER A 170 -13.35 17.48 2.93
N LYS A 171 -14.16 18.56 2.90
CA LYS A 171 -13.72 19.90 2.49
C LYS A 171 -13.81 20.94 3.61
N LYS A 172 -14.37 20.58 4.76
CA LYS A 172 -14.57 21.50 5.88
C LYS A 172 -14.26 20.79 7.19
N LEU A 173 -13.64 21.50 8.11
CA LEU A 173 -13.41 21.01 9.48
C LEU A 173 -14.75 20.61 10.13
N GLY A 174 -14.79 19.41 10.72
CA GLY A 174 -16.01 18.89 11.35
C GLY A 174 -17.13 18.48 10.42
N SER A 175 -16.94 18.54 9.07
CA SER A 175 -17.95 18.09 8.14
C SER A 175 -17.97 16.57 7.99
N THR A 176 -19.13 16.03 7.57
CA THR A 176 -19.26 14.63 7.17
C THR A 176 -18.44 14.36 5.90
N TRP A 177 -17.84 13.19 5.84
CA TRP A 177 -17.14 12.71 4.65
C TRP A 177 -18.14 12.32 3.57
N LYS A 178 -18.01 12.92 2.38
CA LYS A 178 -18.81 12.54 1.21
C LYS A 178 -18.23 11.27 0.61
N ASN A 179 -19.08 10.27 0.42
CA ASN A 179 -18.71 8.96 -0.13
C ASN A 179 -18.96 8.92 -1.65
N PHE A 180 -17.94 8.54 -2.41
CA PHE A 180 -18.01 8.29 -3.85
C PHE A 180 -17.79 6.79 -4.07
N LYS A 181 -18.88 6.05 -4.24
CA LYS A 181 -18.85 4.62 -4.55
C LYS A 181 -18.29 4.38 -5.97
N THR A 182 -17.66 3.23 -6.18
CA THR A 182 -17.10 2.77 -7.46
C THR A 182 -17.70 1.43 -7.84
#